data_9b278d5215b2a5724c95bae9e3e43734
#
_entry.id   9b278d5215b2a5724c95bae9e3e43734
#
_cell.length_a   1.000
_cell.length_b   1.000
_cell.length_c   1.000
_cell.angle_alpha   90.00
_cell.angle_beta   90.00
_cell.angle_gamma   90.00
#
_symmetry.space_group_name_H-M   'P 1'
#
loop_
_entity.id
_entity.type
_entity.pdbx_description
1 polymer ?
#
loop_
_entity_poly.entity_id
_entity_poly.type
_entity_poly.pdbx_seq_one_letter_code
_entity_poly.pdbx_strand_id
1 'polypeptide(L)'
;IDDIVNIIENKLTTAPEIASRLFTHLDNLFRYAVLKKYCDRNILADIRKKDIVKPRISKHMAKITDLGVLKQLINQIYNYNGNHNIKNALKLVLHIPLRAENLCNLKWNQIDFEKKILTIPRENMKLSNINLDDFVMPLTDEVINILNEHKDMQFFSSKSKEYVFLGFNNSKPINKESPNRALFRLGFNDEKKGTKIRLHGFRGTFRSLIDTLDTKNIFSFEVKERALDHHDKNLVARSYNHKANYQEHMRELMDFWSEFICSLKE
;
A
#
# COMPACT_ATOMS: atom_id res chain seq x y z
N ILE A 1 -6.11 20.09 -33.12
CA ILE A 1 -5.08 20.27 -32.08
C ILE A 1 -5.59 21.18 -30.99
N ASP A 2 -6.09 22.36 -31.36
CA ASP A 2 -6.49 23.42 -30.41
C ASP A 2 -7.55 22.95 -29.43
N ASP A 3 -8.56 22.19 -29.85
CA ASP A 3 -9.59 21.65 -28.97
C ASP A 3 -8.99 20.74 -27.87
N ILE A 4 -8.01 19.91 -28.24
CA ILE A 4 -7.35 19.00 -27.30
C ILE A 4 -6.50 19.78 -26.31
N VAL A 5 -5.74 20.76 -26.79
CA VAL A 5 -4.93 21.65 -25.94
C VAL A 5 -5.84 22.40 -24.97
N ASN A 6 -6.91 22.99 -25.44
CA ASN A 6 -7.91 23.70 -24.61
C ASN A 6 -8.52 22.78 -23.52
N ILE A 7 -8.86 21.53 -23.85
CA ILE A 7 -9.39 20.57 -22.87
C ILE A 7 -8.35 20.29 -21.78
N ILE A 8 -7.09 20.12 -22.17
CA ILE A 8 -5.98 19.86 -21.23
C ILE A 8 -5.73 21.08 -20.35
N GLU A 9 -5.68 22.29 -20.95
CA GLU A 9 -5.46 23.54 -20.23
C GLU A 9 -6.61 23.86 -19.26
N ASN A 10 -7.84 23.68 -19.67
CA ASN A 10 -9.00 23.79 -18.78
C ASN A 10 -8.91 22.80 -17.61
N LYS A 11 -8.42 21.59 -17.86
CA LYS A 11 -8.24 20.59 -16.80
C LYS A 11 -7.07 20.92 -15.88
N LEU A 12 -6.04 21.61 -16.37
CA LEU A 12 -4.90 22.07 -15.57
C LEU A 12 -5.31 23.00 -14.45
N THR A 13 -6.33 23.83 -14.64
CA THR A 13 -6.79 24.77 -13.62
C THR A 13 -7.39 24.08 -12.40
N THR A 14 -8.07 22.94 -12.59
CA THR A 14 -8.82 22.24 -11.56
C THR A 14 -8.12 20.98 -11.05
N ALA A 15 -7.48 20.21 -11.95
CA ALA A 15 -6.88 18.91 -11.66
C ALA A 15 -5.63 18.63 -12.49
N PRO A 16 -4.51 19.29 -12.20
CA PRO A 16 -3.30 19.24 -13.04
C PRO A 16 -2.70 17.84 -13.22
N GLU A 17 -2.83 16.95 -12.24
CA GLU A 17 -2.36 15.57 -12.39
C GLU A 17 -3.22 14.78 -13.38
N ILE A 18 -4.53 15.02 -13.35
CA ILE A 18 -5.45 14.41 -14.32
C ILE A 18 -5.15 14.94 -15.72
N ALA A 19 -4.90 16.26 -15.87
CA ALA A 19 -4.50 16.85 -17.13
C ALA A 19 -3.18 16.23 -17.67
N SER A 20 -2.21 16.03 -16.79
CA SER A 20 -0.95 15.36 -17.14
C SER A 20 -1.15 13.92 -17.65
N ARG A 21 -2.03 13.16 -17.01
CA ARG A 21 -2.38 11.80 -17.44
C ARG A 21 -3.20 11.80 -18.73
N LEU A 22 -4.13 12.74 -18.84
CA LEU A 22 -4.95 12.91 -20.04
C LEU A 22 -4.08 13.14 -21.29
N PHE A 23 -3.10 14.05 -21.20
CA PHE A 23 -2.13 14.24 -22.29
C PHE A 23 -1.46 12.92 -22.68
N THR A 24 -0.95 12.17 -21.71
CA THR A 24 -0.27 10.89 -21.97
C THR A 24 -1.20 9.86 -22.63
N HIS A 25 -2.46 9.77 -22.17
CA HIS A 25 -3.43 8.86 -22.75
C HIS A 25 -3.81 9.25 -24.18
N LEU A 26 -3.98 10.53 -24.44
CA LEU A 26 -4.28 11.03 -25.79
C LEU A 26 -3.11 10.82 -26.74
N ASP A 27 -1.87 11.09 -26.33
CA ASP A 27 -0.67 10.81 -27.14
C ASP A 27 -0.57 9.32 -27.49
N ASN A 28 -0.77 8.43 -26.51
CA ASN A 28 -0.78 6.98 -26.74
C ASN A 28 -1.93 6.56 -27.65
N LEU A 29 -3.12 7.14 -27.54
CA LEU A 29 -4.27 6.87 -28.38
C LEU A 29 -3.98 7.23 -29.84
N PHE A 30 -3.42 8.41 -30.09
CA PHE A 30 -3.06 8.83 -31.44
C PHE A 30 -1.92 7.99 -32.03
N ARG A 31 -0.93 7.60 -31.24
CA ARG A 31 0.11 6.64 -31.68
C ARG A 31 -0.49 5.31 -32.11
N TYR A 32 -1.45 4.79 -31.32
CA TYR A 32 -2.17 3.57 -31.67
C TYR A 32 -3.03 3.75 -32.92
N ALA A 33 -3.71 4.88 -33.08
CA ALA A 33 -4.52 5.19 -34.26
C ALA A 33 -3.66 5.23 -35.55
N VAL A 34 -2.48 5.81 -35.50
CA VAL A 34 -1.49 5.76 -36.62
C VAL A 34 -1.08 4.33 -36.92
N LEU A 35 -0.74 3.54 -35.88
CA LEU A 35 -0.38 2.12 -36.05
C LEU A 35 -1.49 1.31 -36.76
N LYS A 36 -2.76 1.61 -36.41
CA LYS A 36 -3.93 0.97 -37.02
C LYS A 36 -4.39 1.63 -38.31
N LYS A 37 -3.68 2.64 -38.80
CA LYS A 37 -4.02 3.39 -40.03
C LYS A 37 -5.40 4.09 -39.94
N TYR A 38 -5.85 4.48 -38.78
CA TYR A 38 -7.06 5.27 -38.56
C TYR A 38 -6.81 6.77 -38.78
N CYS A 39 -5.56 7.21 -38.71
CA CYS A 39 -5.10 8.54 -39.05
C CYS A 39 -3.65 8.48 -39.57
N ASP A 40 -3.24 9.50 -40.33
CA ASP A 40 -1.95 9.52 -41.00
C ASP A 40 -0.80 9.92 -40.01
N ARG A 41 -1.12 10.70 -39.00
CA ARG A 41 -0.12 11.15 -38.01
C ARG A 41 -0.72 11.35 -36.64
N ASN A 42 0.14 11.26 -35.63
CA ASN A 42 -0.19 11.69 -34.27
C ASN A 42 -0.17 13.22 -34.20
N ILE A 43 -1.33 13.84 -33.99
CA ILE A 43 -1.46 15.30 -33.92
C ILE A 43 -0.78 15.94 -32.69
N LEU A 44 -0.43 15.13 -31.68
CA LEU A 44 0.31 15.57 -30.49
C LEU A 44 1.82 15.33 -30.59
N ALA A 45 2.33 14.75 -31.71
CA ALA A 45 3.72 14.36 -31.84
C ALA A 45 4.70 15.52 -31.66
N ASP A 46 4.31 16.70 -32.14
CA ASP A 46 5.15 17.93 -32.12
C ASP A 46 5.02 18.71 -30.81
N ILE A 47 4.11 18.28 -29.92
CA ILE A 47 3.85 18.96 -28.65
C ILE A 47 4.52 18.19 -27.51
N ARG A 48 5.48 18.82 -26.83
CA ARG A 48 6.10 18.22 -25.66
C ARG A 48 5.19 18.44 -24.44
N LYS A 49 4.89 17.37 -23.76
CA LYS A 49 4.04 17.40 -22.53
C LYS A 49 4.43 18.50 -21.54
N LYS A 50 5.75 18.74 -21.35
CA LYS A 50 6.27 19.75 -20.44
C LYS A 50 5.95 21.19 -20.83
N ASP A 51 5.61 21.44 -22.11
CA ASP A 51 5.31 22.77 -22.62
C ASP A 51 3.87 23.18 -22.23
N ILE A 52 2.96 22.20 -22.10
CA ILE A 52 1.58 22.43 -21.62
C ILE A 52 1.48 22.15 -20.11
N VAL A 53 2.02 21.05 -19.63
CA VAL A 53 1.89 20.61 -18.25
C VAL A 53 3.20 20.81 -17.50
N LYS A 54 3.29 21.91 -16.75
CA LYS A 54 4.48 22.19 -15.93
C LYS A 54 4.71 21.06 -14.91
N PRO A 55 5.98 20.61 -14.73
CA PRO A 55 6.33 19.66 -13.68
C PRO A 55 5.89 20.19 -12.31
N ARG A 56 5.24 19.35 -11.53
CA ARG A 56 4.86 19.65 -10.16
C ARG A 56 5.67 18.82 -9.18
N ILE A 57 6.00 19.42 -8.05
CA ILE A 57 6.52 18.67 -6.90
C ILE A 57 5.38 17.76 -6.43
N SER A 58 5.58 16.43 -6.54
CA SER A 58 4.61 15.47 -6.03
C SER A 58 4.54 15.57 -4.51
N LYS A 59 3.33 15.79 -3.97
CA LYS A 59 3.15 15.67 -2.52
C LYS A 59 3.20 14.20 -2.14
N HIS A 60 4.13 13.86 -1.28
CA HIS A 60 4.16 12.52 -0.69
C HIS A 60 2.90 12.27 0.13
N MET A 61 2.46 11.01 0.19
CA MET A 61 1.33 10.66 1.06
C MET A 61 1.69 10.93 2.52
N ALA A 62 0.73 11.46 3.25
CA ALA A 62 0.89 11.72 4.67
C ALA A 62 1.23 10.43 5.41
N LYS A 63 2.26 10.49 6.25
CA LYS A 63 2.78 9.42 7.10
C LYS A 63 3.08 9.99 8.48
N ILE A 64 3.06 9.16 9.50
CA ILE A 64 3.40 9.55 10.88
C ILE A 64 4.79 9.02 11.20
N THR A 65 5.71 9.93 11.51
CA THR A 65 7.10 9.61 11.92
C THR A 65 7.45 10.14 13.30
N ASP A 66 6.60 11.01 13.86
CA ASP A 66 6.70 11.43 15.26
C ASP A 66 6.26 10.28 16.16
N LEU A 67 7.11 9.90 17.11
CA LEU A 67 6.88 8.74 17.98
C LEU A 67 5.74 8.97 18.97
N GLY A 68 5.54 10.21 19.45
CA GLY A 68 4.44 10.56 20.34
C GLY A 68 3.09 10.42 19.63
N VAL A 69 3.00 10.92 18.40
CA VAL A 69 1.81 10.79 17.56
C VAL A 69 1.56 9.33 17.17
N LEU A 70 2.63 8.56 16.88
CA LEU A 70 2.52 7.14 16.56
C LEU A 70 2.02 6.34 17.77
N LYS A 71 2.52 6.61 18.98
CA LYS A 71 2.05 6.00 20.21
C LYS A 71 0.55 6.26 20.43
N GLN A 72 0.11 7.51 20.25
CA GLN A 72 -1.31 7.86 20.31
C GLN A 72 -2.15 7.08 19.28
N LEU A 73 -1.66 6.98 18.02
CA LEU A 73 -2.34 6.22 16.96
C LEU A 73 -2.49 4.75 17.35
N ILE A 74 -1.43 4.11 17.81
CA ILE A 74 -1.43 2.70 18.22
C ILE A 74 -2.47 2.49 19.32
N ASN A 75 -2.41 3.28 20.42
CA ASN A 75 -3.32 3.14 21.55
C ASN A 75 -4.78 3.37 21.15
N GLN A 76 -5.06 4.34 20.29
CA GLN A 76 -6.42 4.57 19.79
C GLN A 76 -6.91 3.45 18.87
N ILE A 77 -6.05 2.82 18.07
CA ILE A 77 -6.42 1.65 17.26
C ILE A 77 -6.73 0.45 18.15
N TYR A 78 -5.87 0.16 19.13
CA TYR A 78 -6.07 -0.96 20.06
C TYR A 78 -7.32 -0.78 20.93
N ASN A 79 -7.67 0.45 21.29
CA ASN A 79 -8.87 0.81 22.07
C ASN A 79 -10.09 1.16 21.19
N TYR A 80 -10.02 0.96 19.86
CA TYR A 80 -11.12 1.30 18.98
C TYR A 80 -12.38 0.46 19.26
N ASN A 81 -13.50 1.12 19.60
CA ASN A 81 -14.77 0.49 19.97
C ASN A 81 -15.74 0.32 18.79
N GLY A 82 -15.29 0.47 17.55
CA GLY A 82 -16.12 0.27 16.39
C GLY A 82 -16.11 -1.19 15.87
N ASN A 83 -16.43 -1.34 14.59
CA ASN A 83 -16.48 -2.64 13.95
C ASN A 83 -15.15 -3.42 14.09
N HIS A 84 -15.22 -4.68 14.57
CA HIS A 84 -14.05 -5.52 14.85
C HIS A 84 -13.21 -5.84 13.58
N ASN A 85 -13.85 -5.97 12.41
CA ASN A 85 -13.11 -6.17 11.15
C ASN A 85 -12.22 -4.95 10.84
N ILE A 86 -12.74 -3.75 11.06
CA ILE A 86 -11.97 -2.50 10.87
C ILE A 86 -10.87 -2.38 11.91
N LYS A 87 -11.18 -2.67 13.19
CA LYS A 87 -10.20 -2.65 14.28
C LYS A 87 -9.02 -3.56 13.98
N ASN A 88 -9.31 -4.83 13.64
CA ASN A 88 -8.26 -5.81 13.43
C ASN A 88 -7.51 -5.61 12.10
N ALA A 89 -8.15 -5.04 11.06
CA ALA A 89 -7.45 -4.58 9.87
C ALA A 89 -6.47 -3.43 10.18
N LEU A 90 -6.85 -2.49 11.05
CA LEU A 90 -5.96 -1.41 11.50
C LEU A 90 -4.83 -1.93 12.39
N LYS A 91 -5.10 -2.87 13.31
CA LYS A 91 -4.05 -3.55 14.07
C LYS A 91 -3.07 -4.25 13.13
N LEU A 92 -3.57 -5.00 12.14
CA LEU A 92 -2.73 -5.75 11.23
C LEU A 92 -1.80 -4.83 10.41
N VAL A 93 -2.30 -3.71 9.89
CA VAL A 93 -1.48 -2.80 9.07
C VAL A 93 -0.41 -2.04 9.87
N LEU A 94 -0.53 -1.96 11.18
CA LEU A 94 0.54 -1.47 12.06
C LEU A 94 1.77 -2.39 12.01
N HIS A 95 1.55 -3.70 11.98
CA HIS A 95 2.60 -4.72 12.03
C HIS A 95 3.09 -5.15 10.64
N ILE A 96 2.21 -5.15 9.63
CA ILE A 96 2.57 -5.57 8.27
C ILE A 96 2.27 -4.44 7.28
N PRO A 97 3.27 -3.92 6.54
CA PRO A 97 3.09 -2.80 5.62
C PRO A 97 2.43 -3.19 4.30
N LEU A 98 1.26 -3.82 4.37
CA LEU A 98 0.48 -4.23 3.19
C LEU A 98 -0.07 -3.03 2.41
N ARG A 99 -0.26 -3.18 1.10
CA ARG A 99 -1.07 -2.23 0.33
C ARG A 99 -2.52 -2.30 0.78
N ALA A 100 -3.21 -1.15 0.79
CA ALA A 100 -4.60 -1.05 1.24
C ALA A 100 -5.53 -2.06 0.52
N GLU A 101 -5.33 -2.29 -0.76
CA GLU A 101 -6.07 -3.27 -1.55
C GLU A 101 -5.83 -4.70 -1.04
N ASN A 102 -4.56 -5.08 -0.83
CA ASN A 102 -4.18 -6.41 -0.35
C ASN A 102 -4.66 -6.64 1.08
N LEU A 103 -4.56 -5.63 1.96
CA LEU A 103 -5.10 -5.72 3.32
C LEU A 103 -6.61 -5.97 3.32
N CYS A 104 -7.36 -5.18 2.54
CA CYS A 104 -8.82 -5.28 2.52
C CYS A 104 -9.34 -6.57 1.89
N ASN A 105 -8.64 -7.08 0.86
CA ASN A 105 -9.01 -8.31 0.16
C ASN A 105 -8.26 -9.55 0.67
N LEU A 106 -7.63 -9.47 1.85
CA LEU A 106 -6.89 -10.58 2.43
C LEU A 106 -7.80 -11.80 2.63
N LYS A 107 -7.32 -12.98 2.22
CA LYS A 107 -8.06 -14.25 2.32
C LYS A 107 -7.40 -15.18 3.31
N TRP A 108 -8.20 -16.00 3.99
CA TRP A 108 -7.70 -16.99 4.96
C TRP A 108 -6.77 -18.03 4.33
N ASN A 109 -7.02 -18.43 3.09
CA ASN A 109 -6.17 -19.40 2.37
C ASN A 109 -4.78 -18.84 1.98
N GLN A 110 -4.54 -17.55 2.16
CA GLN A 110 -3.24 -16.91 1.96
C GLN A 110 -2.35 -16.98 3.20
N ILE A 111 -2.88 -17.45 4.34
CA ILE A 111 -2.21 -17.46 5.64
C ILE A 111 -1.89 -18.90 6.02
N ASP A 112 -0.60 -19.20 6.12
CA ASP A 112 -0.09 -20.44 6.70
C ASP A 112 0.26 -20.16 8.17
N PHE A 113 -0.60 -20.63 9.07
CA PHE A 113 -0.43 -20.42 10.52
C PHE A 113 0.72 -21.25 11.13
N GLU A 114 1.03 -22.41 10.55
CA GLU A 114 2.11 -23.28 11.04
C GLU A 114 3.48 -22.68 10.68
N LYS A 115 3.65 -22.27 9.43
CA LYS A 115 4.89 -21.63 8.96
C LYS A 115 4.97 -20.16 9.32
N LYS A 116 3.88 -19.57 9.79
CA LYS A 116 3.72 -18.13 10.05
C LYS A 116 4.11 -17.31 8.81
N ILE A 117 3.44 -17.56 7.70
CA ILE A 117 3.70 -16.92 6.41
C ILE A 117 2.38 -16.47 5.78
N LEU A 118 2.39 -15.27 5.23
CA LEU A 118 1.38 -14.76 4.31
C LEU A 118 1.90 -14.87 2.88
N THR A 119 1.15 -15.51 2.00
CA THR A 119 1.44 -15.58 0.56
C THR A 119 0.33 -14.94 -0.25
N ILE A 120 0.64 -13.89 -0.98
CA ILE A 120 -0.30 -13.24 -1.89
C ILE A 120 0.12 -13.56 -3.33
N PRO A 121 -0.74 -14.26 -4.12
CA PRO A 121 -0.45 -14.57 -5.51
C PRO A 121 -0.11 -13.31 -6.31
N ARG A 122 0.88 -13.42 -7.20
CA ARG A 122 1.38 -12.28 -7.98
C ARG A 122 0.30 -11.59 -8.81
N GLU A 123 -0.68 -12.33 -9.31
CA GLU A 123 -1.84 -11.79 -10.04
C GLU A 123 -2.68 -10.81 -9.22
N ASN A 124 -2.68 -10.95 -7.88
CA ASN A 124 -3.39 -10.09 -6.95
C ASN A 124 -2.55 -8.89 -6.47
N MET A 125 -1.32 -8.76 -6.95
CA MET A 125 -0.43 -7.65 -6.62
C MET A 125 -0.53 -6.54 -7.67
N LYS A 126 -0.22 -5.30 -7.27
CA LYS A 126 -0.25 -4.14 -8.18
C LYS A 126 0.65 -4.31 -9.40
N LEU A 127 1.78 -4.99 -9.24
CA LEU A 127 2.66 -5.41 -10.32
C LEU A 127 2.38 -6.88 -10.61
N SER A 128 1.44 -7.16 -11.49
CA SER A 128 1.06 -8.51 -11.94
C SER A 128 1.99 -9.06 -13.04
N ASN A 129 3.29 -8.70 -13.00
CA ASN A 129 4.24 -9.22 -13.97
C ASN A 129 4.48 -10.71 -13.69
N ILE A 130 4.20 -11.57 -14.66
CA ILE A 130 4.35 -13.03 -14.61
C ILE A 130 5.78 -13.50 -14.28
N ASN A 131 6.77 -12.64 -14.48
CA ASN A 131 8.18 -12.93 -14.15
C ASN A 131 8.54 -12.61 -12.69
N LEU A 132 7.57 -12.26 -11.85
CA LEU A 132 7.74 -12.01 -10.43
C LEU A 132 7.11 -13.14 -9.63
N ASP A 133 7.84 -13.61 -8.61
CA ASP A 133 7.32 -14.58 -7.65
C ASP A 133 6.15 -13.98 -6.84
N ASP A 134 5.37 -14.84 -6.24
CA ASP A 134 4.33 -14.46 -5.29
C ASP A 134 4.93 -13.61 -4.17
N PHE A 135 4.12 -12.71 -3.62
CA PHE A 135 4.55 -11.92 -2.48
C PHE A 135 4.45 -12.77 -1.22
N VAL A 136 5.58 -13.01 -0.58
CA VAL A 136 5.66 -13.80 0.66
C VAL A 136 6.14 -12.90 1.79
N MET A 137 5.36 -12.87 2.89
CA MET A 137 5.62 -12.05 4.07
C MET A 137 5.62 -12.93 5.33
N PRO A 138 6.71 -12.96 6.10
CA PRO A 138 6.73 -13.59 7.42
C PRO A 138 5.76 -12.89 8.38
N LEU A 139 5.03 -13.67 9.17
CA LEU A 139 4.09 -13.19 10.18
C LEU A 139 4.70 -13.36 11.57
N THR A 140 4.68 -12.31 12.36
CA THR A 140 5.14 -12.30 13.74
C THR A 140 4.11 -12.95 14.67
N ASP A 141 4.50 -13.29 15.89
CA ASP A 141 3.59 -13.87 16.87
C ASP A 141 2.41 -12.96 17.20
N GLU A 142 2.65 -11.65 17.31
CA GLU A 142 1.56 -10.67 17.53
C GLU A 142 0.56 -10.69 16.38
N VAL A 143 1.02 -10.78 15.13
CA VAL A 143 0.16 -10.86 13.95
C VAL A 143 -0.65 -12.15 13.96
N ILE A 144 -0.05 -13.29 14.29
CA ILE A 144 -0.75 -14.57 14.43
C ILE A 144 -1.81 -14.50 15.52
N ASN A 145 -1.51 -13.86 16.66
CA ASN A 145 -2.48 -13.66 17.75
C ASN A 145 -3.66 -12.80 17.28
N ILE A 146 -3.40 -11.66 16.62
CA ILE A 146 -4.46 -10.81 16.06
C ILE A 146 -5.36 -11.58 15.08
N LEU A 147 -4.76 -12.41 14.23
CA LEU A 147 -5.50 -13.21 13.24
C LEU A 147 -6.31 -14.33 13.88
N ASN A 148 -5.79 -15.01 14.91
CA ASN A 148 -6.52 -16.03 15.65
C ASN A 148 -7.71 -15.44 16.40
N GLU A 149 -7.51 -14.37 17.18
CA GLU A 149 -8.62 -13.65 17.85
C GLU A 149 -9.68 -13.22 16.84
N HIS A 150 -9.27 -12.74 15.67
CA HIS A 150 -10.19 -12.30 14.63
C HIS A 150 -10.97 -13.48 14.02
N LYS A 151 -10.30 -14.61 13.80
CA LYS A 151 -10.89 -15.84 13.26
C LYS A 151 -11.97 -16.39 14.18
N ASP A 152 -11.71 -16.40 15.50
CA ASP A 152 -12.66 -16.85 16.50
C ASP A 152 -13.91 -15.96 16.54
N MET A 153 -13.73 -14.64 16.51
CA MET A 153 -14.86 -13.69 16.44
C MET A 153 -15.67 -13.87 15.14
N GLN A 154 -15.00 -14.13 14.02
CA GLN A 154 -15.64 -14.27 12.73
C GLN A 154 -16.41 -15.60 12.61
N PHE A 155 -15.95 -16.67 13.25
CA PHE A 155 -16.52 -18.00 13.15
C PHE A 155 -18.01 -18.04 13.46
N PHE A 156 -18.46 -17.29 14.46
CA PHE A 156 -19.85 -17.24 14.90
C PHE A 156 -20.73 -16.25 14.13
N SER A 157 -20.15 -15.27 13.43
CA SER A 157 -20.89 -14.13 12.90
C SER A 157 -20.91 -13.99 11.39
N SER A 158 -20.09 -14.73 10.63
CA SER A 158 -19.88 -14.46 9.21
C SER A 158 -20.59 -15.40 8.26
N LYS A 159 -21.13 -14.83 7.18
CA LYS A 159 -21.70 -15.58 6.03
C LYS A 159 -20.63 -16.07 5.06
N SER A 160 -19.46 -15.42 5.01
CA SER A 160 -18.33 -15.81 4.17
C SER A 160 -17.15 -16.15 5.04
N LYS A 161 -16.48 -17.25 4.74
CA LYS A 161 -15.24 -17.71 5.38
C LYS A 161 -14.01 -17.51 4.46
N GLU A 162 -14.18 -16.78 3.36
CA GLU A 162 -13.11 -16.58 2.38
C GLU A 162 -12.18 -15.45 2.80
N TYR A 163 -12.75 -14.28 3.12
CA TYR A 163 -11.99 -13.08 3.44
C TYR A 163 -11.73 -12.93 4.94
N VAL A 164 -10.55 -12.43 5.28
CA VAL A 164 -10.16 -12.14 6.66
C VAL A 164 -11.02 -11.00 7.21
N PHE A 165 -11.14 -9.90 6.49
CA PHE A 165 -11.89 -8.72 6.95
C PHE A 165 -13.15 -8.53 6.12
N LEU A 166 -14.31 -8.64 6.77
CA LEU A 166 -15.61 -8.56 6.13
C LEU A 166 -16.26 -7.18 6.28
N GLY A 167 -16.91 -6.74 5.20
CA GLY A 167 -17.73 -5.55 5.19
C GLY A 167 -19.06 -5.74 5.95
N PHE A 168 -19.88 -4.70 5.94
CA PHE A 168 -21.14 -4.65 6.71
C PHE A 168 -22.07 -5.85 6.48
N ASN A 169 -22.13 -6.36 5.26
CA ASN A 169 -23.03 -7.50 4.92
C ASN A 169 -22.42 -8.88 5.23
N ASN A 170 -21.23 -8.95 5.82
CA ASN A 170 -20.51 -10.18 6.16
C ASN A 170 -20.33 -11.18 5.00
N SER A 171 -20.38 -10.72 3.75
CA SER A 171 -20.24 -11.54 2.54
C SER A 171 -19.14 -11.09 1.59
N LYS A 172 -18.76 -9.82 1.64
CA LYS A 172 -17.72 -9.21 0.81
C LYS A 172 -16.62 -8.63 1.70
N PRO A 173 -15.40 -8.45 1.18
CA PRO A 173 -14.32 -7.82 1.95
C PRO A 173 -14.66 -6.37 2.32
N ILE A 174 -13.96 -5.83 3.34
CA ILE A 174 -14.10 -4.42 3.71
C ILE A 174 -13.67 -3.51 2.57
N ASN A 175 -14.35 -2.37 2.43
CA ASN A 175 -13.91 -1.33 1.54
C ASN A 175 -12.73 -0.56 2.18
N LYS A 176 -11.69 -0.24 1.41
CA LYS A 176 -10.52 0.53 1.87
C LYS A 176 -10.85 1.89 2.49
N GLU A 177 -12.00 2.47 2.16
CA GLU A 177 -12.44 3.71 2.79
C GLU A 177 -13.00 3.52 4.20
N SER A 178 -13.39 2.29 4.58
CA SER A 178 -13.90 2.03 5.94
C SER A 178 -12.83 2.20 7.02
N PRO A 179 -11.63 1.59 6.93
CA PRO A 179 -10.53 1.90 7.84
C PRO A 179 -10.06 3.37 7.76
N ASN A 180 -10.06 3.99 6.57
CA ASN A 180 -9.72 5.40 6.43
C ASN A 180 -10.70 6.32 7.17
N ARG A 181 -12.01 6.00 7.16
CA ARG A 181 -13.02 6.74 7.93
C ARG A 181 -12.87 6.53 9.44
N ALA A 182 -12.44 5.33 9.85
CA ALA A 182 -12.14 5.09 11.26
C ALA A 182 -10.95 5.94 11.73
N LEU A 183 -9.87 5.98 10.98
CA LEU A 183 -8.71 6.86 11.26
C LEU A 183 -9.12 8.33 11.32
N PHE A 184 -9.98 8.78 10.40
CA PHE A 184 -10.53 10.15 10.41
C PHE A 184 -11.30 10.43 11.71
N ARG A 185 -12.19 9.51 12.14
CA ARG A 185 -12.98 9.66 13.37
C ARG A 185 -12.12 9.63 14.63
N LEU A 186 -10.99 8.91 14.60
CA LEU A 186 -9.99 8.90 15.66
C LEU A 186 -9.14 10.18 15.71
N GLY A 187 -9.35 11.14 14.79
CA GLY A 187 -8.64 12.42 14.76
C GLY A 187 -7.35 12.41 13.93
N PHE A 188 -7.05 11.31 13.22
CA PHE A 188 -5.84 11.23 12.39
C PHE A 188 -6.07 11.77 10.97
N ASN A 189 -6.42 13.05 10.88
CA ASN A 189 -6.82 13.72 9.64
C ASN A 189 -6.19 15.10 9.41
N ASP A 190 -5.42 15.61 10.38
CA ASP A 190 -4.84 16.95 10.33
C ASP A 190 -3.41 16.91 9.78
N GLU A 191 -3.23 17.42 8.55
CA GLU A 191 -1.92 17.47 7.89
C GLU A 191 -1.01 18.53 8.53
N LYS A 192 -1.57 19.64 9.03
CA LYS A 192 -0.80 20.71 9.65
C LYS A 192 -0.21 20.30 11.00
N LYS A 193 -0.96 19.50 11.75
CA LYS A 193 -0.51 18.92 13.01
C LYS A 193 0.36 17.65 12.85
N GLY A 194 0.59 17.19 11.62
CA GLY A 194 1.34 15.97 11.36
C GLY A 194 0.62 14.68 11.80
N THR A 195 -0.68 14.75 12.14
CA THR A 195 -1.44 13.58 12.60
C THR A 195 -2.13 12.83 11.46
N LYS A 196 -2.16 13.40 10.24
CA LYS A 196 -2.88 12.79 9.13
C LYS A 196 -2.24 11.48 8.67
N ILE A 197 -3.04 10.42 8.65
CA ILE A 197 -2.65 9.15 8.05
C ILE A 197 -3.85 8.48 7.36
N ARG A 198 -3.56 7.68 6.34
CA ARG A 198 -4.47 6.76 5.67
C ARG A 198 -3.79 5.39 5.55
N LEU A 199 -4.53 4.33 5.21
CA LEU A 199 -3.98 2.98 5.09
C LEU A 199 -2.66 2.91 4.31
N HIS A 200 -2.56 3.65 3.19
CA HIS A 200 -1.31 3.67 2.42
C HIS A 200 -0.16 4.36 3.17
N GLY A 201 -0.46 5.30 4.06
CA GLY A 201 0.54 6.02 4.86
C GLY A 201 1.32 5.14 5.82
N PHE A 202 0.74 4.03 6.31
CA PHE A 202 1.44 3.07 7.18
C PHE A 202 2.69 2.49 6.55
N ARG A 203 2.68 2.26 5.23
CA ARG A 203 3.86 1.82 4.48
C ARG A 203 4.98 2.86 4.49
N GLY A 204 4.59 4.13 4.35
CA GLY A 204 5.53 5.25 4.45
C GLY A 204 6.06 5.44 5.88
N THR A 205 5.23 5.23 6.90
CA THR A 205 5.62 5.21 8.32
C THR A 205 6.62 4.10 8.56
N PHE A 206 6.30 2.85 8.22
CA PHE A 206 7.20 1.70 8.30
C PHE A 206 8.55 2.01 7.65
N ARG A 207 8.56 2.38 6.37
CA ARG A 207 9.79 2.59 5.61
C ARG A 207 10.69 3.68 6.21
N SER A 208 10.07 4.77 6.69
CA SER A 208 10.83 5.88 7.28
C SER A 208 11.36 5.56 8.67
N LEU A 209 10.56 4.90 9.50
CA LEU A 209 10.98 4.59 10.87
C LEU A 209 11.98 3.45 10.92
N ILE A 210 11.89 2.44 10.06
CA ILE A 210 12.89 1.38 9.97
C ILE A 210 14.27 1.97 9.69
N ASP A 211 14.40 2.93 8.78
CA ASP A 211 15.70 3.57 8.53
C ASP A 211 16.20 4.38 9.74
N THR A 212 15.29 4.96 10.50
CA THR A 212 15.63 5.73 11.71
C THR A 212 16.02 4.81 12.88
N LEU A 213 15.32 3.68 13.03
CA LEU A 213 15.51 2.74 14.14
C LEU A 213 16.70 1.80 13.93
N ASP A 214 16.96 1.42 12.69
CA ASP A 214 18.08 0.54 12.29
C ASP A 214 19.41 1.32 12.23
N THR A 215 19.82 1.87 13.37
CA THR A 215 21.05 2.69 13.49
C THR A 215 22.32 1.91 13.19
N LYS A 216 22.28 0.58 13.29
CA LYS A 216 23.41 -0.32 13.03
C LYS A 216 23.43 -0.85 11.59
N ASN A 217 22.45 -0.45 10.75
CA ASN A 217 22.28 -0.96 9.38
C ASN A 217 22.25 -2.49 9.29
N ILE A 218 21.53 -3.15 10.21
CA ILE A 218 21.39 -4.60 10.26
C ILE A 218 20.61 -5.11 9.05
N PHE A 219 19.59 -4.35 8.64
CA PHE A 219 18.71 -4.73 7.53
C PHE A 219 19.14 -4.06 6.22
N SER A 220 19.42 -4.86 5.20
CA SER A 220 19.78 -4.34 3.88
C SER A 220 18.64 -3.55 3.24
N PHE A 221 19.00 -2.65 2.31
CA PHE A 221 18.01 -1.88 1.55
C PHE A 221 17.03 -2.82 0.81
N GLU A 222 17.53 -3.91 0.24
CA GLU A 222 16.73 -4.89 -0.50
C GLU A 222 15.68 -5.56 0.39
N VAL A 223 16.01 -5.94 1.61
CA VAL A 223 15.07 -6.55 2.57
C VAL A 223 13.95 -5.56 2.91
N LYS A 224 14.29 -4.31 3.19
CA LYS A 224 13.34 -3.24 3.49
C LYS A 224 12.39 -2.97 2.30
N GLU A 225 12.91 -2.96 1.07
CA GLU A 225 12.10 -2.76 -0.14
C GLU A 225 11.25 -3.98 -0.47
N ARG A 226 11.75 -5.22 -0.26
CA ARG A 226 10.98 -6.45 -0.44
C ARG A 226 9.80 -6.56 0.52
N ALA A 227 9.95 -6.12 1.77
CA ALA A 227 8.83 -6.04 2.71
C ALA A 227 7.69 -5.14 2.19
N LEU A 228 8.00 -4.20 1.32
CA LEU A 228 7.04 -3.32 0.65
C LEU A 228 6.63 -3.82 -0.75
N ASP A 229 7.07 -5.00 -1.19
CA ASP A 229 6.91 -5.46 -2.58
C ASP A 229 7.35 -4.37 -3.59
N HIS A 230 8.44 -3.71 -3.30
CA HIS A 230 9.13 -2.84 -4.23
C HIS A 230 10.22 -3.64 -4.93
N HIS A 231 10.20 -3.64 -6.25
CA HIS A 231 11.18 -4.36 -7.06
C HIS A 231 12.13 -3.36 -7.71
N ASP A 232 13.40 -3.73 -7.75
CA ASP A 232 14.41 -2.93 -8.43
C ASP A 232 14.03 -2.77 -9.91
N LYS A 233 14.11 -1.54 -10.39
CA LYS A 233 13.89 -1.22 -11.81
C LYS A 233 15.08 -1.62 -12.66
N ASN A 234 16.25 -1.82 -12.05
CA ASN A 234 17.44 -2.30 -12.73
C ASN A 234 17.35 -3.82 -12.95
N LEU A 235 17.05 -4.21 -14.17
CA LEU A 235 16.92 -5.61 -14.58
C LEU A 235 18.20 -6.42 -14.33
N VAL A 236 19.37 -5.78 -14.41
CA VAL A 236 20.67 -6.44 -14.17
C VAL A 236 20.84 -6.77 -12.70
N ALA A 237 20.67 -5.80 -11.80
CA ALA A 237 20.73 -6.04 -10.35
C ALA A 237 19.72 -7.11 -9.92
N ARG A 238 18.52 -7.08 -10.52
CA ARG A 238 17.47 -8.06 -10.27
C ARG A 238 17.87 -9.48 -10.71
N SER A 239 18.56 -9.65 -11.84
CA SER A 239 18.98 -10.96 -12.32
C SER A 239 20.00 -11.61 -11.40
N TYR A 240 20.88 -10.83 -10.74
CA TYR A 240 21.84 -11.34 -9.75
C TYR A 240 21.17 -11.70 -8.42
N ASN A 241 20.15 -10.97 -8.01
CA ASN A 241 19.50 -11.13 -6.69
C ASN A 241 18.29 -12.07 -6.70
N HIS A 242 17.90 -12.59 -7.84
CA HIS A 242 16.69 -13.38 -8.00
C HIS A 242 16.70 -14.71 -7.22
N LYS A 243 17.89 -15.31 -6.96
CA LYS A 243 18.04 -16.56 -6.19
C LYS A 243 18.35 -16.36 -4.70
N ALA A 244 18.56 -15.13 -4.25
CA ALA A 244 18.87 -14.88 -2.86
C ALA A 244 17.64 -15.13 -1.96
N ASN A 245 17.83 -15.93 -0.92
CA ASN A 245 16.81 -16.20 0.07
C ASN A 245 16.76 -15.05 1.09
N TYR A 246 15.76 -14.20 0.97
CA TYR A 246 15.55 -13.06 1.90
C TYR A 246 14.54 -13.38 3.01
N GLN A 247 14.00 -14.59 3.08
CA GLN A 247 12.89 -14.92 3.98
C GLN A 247 13.27 -14.78 5.46
N GLU A 248 14.46 -15.27 5.84
CA GLU A 248 14.94 -15.18 7.22
C GLU A 248 15.22 -13.72 7.61
N HIS A 249 15.96 -12.98 6.78
CA HIS A 249 16.22 -11.57 7.03
C HIS A 249 14.93 -10.73 7.06
N MET A 250 13.94 -11.11 6.26
CA MET A 250 12.64 -10.42 6.29
C MET A 250 11.88 -10.77 7.57
N ARG A 251 12.01 -12.00 8.10
CA ARG A 251 11.45 -12.40 9.39
C ARG A 251 12.04 -11.55 10.51
N GLU A 252 13.38 -11.47 10.58
CA GLU A 252 14.08 -10.63 11.56
C GLU A 252 13.63 -9.16 11.48
N LEU A 253 13.48 -8.61 10.27
CA LEU A 253 12.98 -7.25 10.07
C LEU A 253 11.55 -7.08 10.58
N MET A 254 10.66 -8.05 10.31
CA MET A 254 9.26 -7.95 10.73
C MET A 254 9.09 -8.15 12.23
N ASP A 255 9.89 -9.03 12.83
CA ASP A 255 9.92 -9.23 14.30
C ASP A 255 10.41 -7.95 14.97
N PHE A 256 11.53 -7.37 14.53
CA PHE A 256 12.04 -6.09 15.03
C PHE A 256 10.98 -4.97 14.93
N TRP A 257 10.31 -4.86 13.79
CA TRP A 257 9.26 -3.85 13.61
C TRP A 257 8.06 -4.10 14.53
N SER A 258 7.59 -5.34 14.63
CA SER A 258 6.43 -5.71 15.45
C SER A 258 6.70 -5.51 16.93
N GLU A 259 7.90 -5.85 17.42
CA GLU A 259 8.35 -5.59 18.78
C GLU A 259 8.37 -4.08 19.09
N PHE A 260 8.89 -3.27 18.15
CA PHE A 260 8.85 -1.81 18.28
C PHE A 260 7.42 -1.29 18.40
N ILE A 261 6.48 -1.73 17.54
CA ILE A 261 5.06 -1.34 17.64
C ILE A 261 4.47 -1.77 19.00
N CYS A 262 4.77 -2.99 19.46
CA CYS A 262 4.30 -3.49 20.75
C CYS A 262 4.87 -2.67 21.93
N SER A 263 6.12 -2.22 21.85
CA SER A 263 6.73 -1.40 22.89
C SER A 263 6.07 -0.03 23.09
N LEU A 264 5.33 0.44 22.08
CA LEU A 264 4.57 1.70 22.14
C LEU A 264 3.13 1.51 22.64
N LYS A 265 2.68 0.27 22.88
CA LYS A 265 1.35 0.00 23.47
C LYS A 265 1.38 0.32 24.96
N GLU A 266 0.28 0.87 25.47
CA GLU A 266 -0.02 1.07 26.90
C GLU A 266 -1.04 0.07 27.38
#